data_cf7295620a12e6cfd2bf8e3999bd8eb4
#
_entry.id   cf7295620a12e6cfd2bf8e3999bd8eb4
#
_cell.length_a   1.000
_cell.length_b   1.000
_cell.length_c   1.000
_cell.angle_alpha   90.00
_cell.angle_beta   90.00
_cell.angle_gamma   90.00
#
_symmetry.space_group_name_H-M   'P 1'
#
loop_
_entity.id
_entity.type
_entity.pdbx_description
1 polymer ?
#
loop_
_entity_poly.entity_id
_entity_poly.type
_entity_poly.pdbx_seq_one_letter_code
_entity_poly.pdbx_strand_id
1 'polypeptide(L)'
;AAYTITDATASDLSLTSTNYAIVAGHADHGVQIIDIGVPTAIVAKDAETDGGNGFDQLKGAFGVATFTISSNSTYRGAIVTGTTADSITIIDITNPTAIFEHDVEVDDANSFTELADPRGVDTFTIGSNTYAIIASNPDATGGGVQLVDISDPSNVVAKDAATDGVGGFTHLDGALDVDTFTIGSSTYAIVGSEGDKGVQIIDISDPANIIPLDTATDEENNFDELGNASGVDTFTCGKRTYAVVAATADDGVQLIDISDPSNIKAIHSVTDGENGVTELDNTRIVHVATVNGSTYVIATGVNDDGVQILKASCFRH
;
A
#
# COMPACT_ATOMS: atom_id res chain seq x y z
N ALA A 1 -20.85 -15.64 -9.01
CA ALA A 1 -20.97 -16.15 -7.65
C ALA A 1 -20.00 -15.34 -6.81
N ALA A 2 -20.52 -14.57 -5.86
CA ALA A 2 -19.68 -13.90 -4.86
C ALA A 2 -19.13 -15.00 -3.93
N TYR A 3 -17.82 -15.04 -3.74
CA TYR A 3 -17.21 -15.81 -2.66
C TYR A 3 -16.99 -14.86 -1.50
N THR A 4 -17.64 -15.17 -0.41
CA THR A 4 -17.37 -14.53 0.86
C THR A 4 -16.22 -15.29 1.49
N ILE A 5 -15.08 -14.66 1.69
CA ILE A 5 -14.07 -15.12 2.64
C ILE A 5 -14.63 -14.78 4.01
N THR A 6 -15.27 -15.76 4.65
CA THR A 6 -15.74 -15.59 6.03
C THR A 6 -14.57 -15.78 6.96
N ASP A 7 -14.36 -14.84 7.87
CA ASP A 7 -13.32 -14.78 8.92
C ASP A 7 -11.90 -14.39 8.52
N ALA A 8 -11.66 -13.93 7.31
CA ALA A 8 -10.40 -13.25 7.02
C ALA A 8 -10.54 -11.78 7.39
N THR A 9 -9.96 -11.36 8.51
CA THR A 9 -9.57 -9.97 8.71
C THR A 9 -8.31 -9.73 7.87
N ALA A 10 -8.43 -9.95 6.56
CA ALA A 10 -7.38 -9.65 5.61
C ALA A 10 -7.18 -8.13 5.65
N SER A 11 -6.00 -7.71 6.05
CA SER A 11 -5.61 -6.30 6.01
C SER A 11 -5.08 -5.91 4.65
N ASP A 12 -4.45 -6.86 3.95
CA ASP A 12 -3.94 -6.63 2.60
C ASP A 12 -3.78 -7.93 1.81
N LEU A 13 -3.70 -7.79 0.46
CA LEU A 13 -3.57 -8.88 -0.50
C LEU A 13 -2.63 -8.47 -1.63
N SER A 14 -1.61 -9.26 -1.90
CA SER A 14 -0.75 -9.08 -3.07
C SER A 14 -0.71 -10.33 -3.97
N LEU A 15 -0.65 -10.11 -5.29
CA LEU A 15 -0.62 -11.18 -6.27
C LEU A 15 0.81 -11.66 -6.55
N THR A 16 1.10 -12.91 -6.25
CA THR A 16 2.41 -13.53 -6.49
C THR A 16 2.65 -13.92 -7.94
N SER A 17 1.56 -14.18 -8.64
CA SER A 17 1.52 -14.58 -10.04
C SER A 17 0.07 -14.56 -10.54
N THR A 18 -0.17 -14.97 -11.78
CA THR A 18 -1.54 -15.10 -12.32
C THR A 18 -2.44 -16.08 -11.56
N ASN A 19 -1.89 -16.90 -10.68
CA ASN A 19 -2.60 -18.02 -10.05
C ASN A 19 -2.57 -18.00 -8.51
N TYR A 20 -1.72 -17.20 -7.89
CA TYR A 20 -1.59 -17.17 -6.43
C TYR A 20 -1.70 -15.75 -5.89
N ALA A 21 -2.21 -15.64 -4.68
CA ALA A 21 -2.19 -14.43 -3.89
C ALA A 21 -1.64 -14.73 -2.50
N ILE A 22 -0.98 -13.75 -1.88
CA ILE A 22 -0.63 -13.76 -0.47
C ILE A 22 -1.54 -12.78 0.26
N VAL A 23 -2.01 -13.18 1.43
CA VAL A 23 -2.91 -12.41 2.28
C VAL A 23 -2.26 -12.23 3.63
N ALA A 24 -2.18 -11.01 4.13
CA ALA A 24 -1.83 -10.71 5.50
C ALA A 24 -3.08 -10.70 6.39
N GLY A 25 -3.01 -11.34 7.55
CA GLY A 25 -4.10 -11.46 8.51
C GLY A 25 -3.74 -10.80 9.84
N HIS A 26 -4.22 -9.60 10.09
CA HIS A 26 -3.85 -8.81 11.27
C HIS A 26 -4.23 -9.52 12.59
N ALA A 27 -5.46 -10.01 12.71
CA ALA A 27 -5.92 -10.69 13.92
C ALA A 27 -5.33 -12.09 14.09
N ASP A 28 -4.97 -12.75 13.00
CA ASP A 28 -4.35 -14.08 13.00
C ASP A 28 -2.83 -13.99 13.17
N HIS A 29 -2.26 -12.79 13.09
CA HIS A 29 -0.83 -12.55 13.20
C HIS A 29 -0.05 -13.41 12.20
N GLY A 30 -0.46 -13.41 10.93
CA GLY A 30 0.16 -14.31 9.96
C GLY A 30 -0.15 -13.99 8.52
N VAL A 31 0.33 -14.84 7.65
CA VAL A 31 0.13 -14.77 6.20
C VAL A 31 -0.39 -16.09 5.65
N GLN A 32 -1.15 -16.01 4.56
CA GLN A 32 -1.63 -17.19 3.84
C GLN A 32 -1.44 -17.05 2.34
N ILE A 33 -0.92 -18.10 1.69
CA ILE A 33 -0.92 -18.23 0.24
C ILE A 33 -2.19 -18.95 -0.20
N ILE A 34 -2.88 -18.38 -1.17
CA ILE A 34 -4.08 -18.96 -1.78
C ILE A 34 -3.90 -19.12 -3.30
N ASP A 35 -4.37 -20.23 -3.84
CA ASP A 35 -4.45 -20.49 -5.29
C ASP A 35 -5.77 -19.92 -5.83
N ILE A 36 -5.65 -18.90 -6.68
CA ILE A 36 -6.76 -18.22 -7.33
C ILE A 36 -6.87 -18.55 -8.83
N GLY A 37 -6.09 -19.51 -9.31
CA GLY A 37 -6.05 -19.90 -10.71
C GLY A 37 -7.39 -20.41 -11.25
N VAL A 38 -8.25 -20.91 -10.35
CA VAL A 38 -9.66 -21.23 -10.65
C VAL A 38 -10.54 -20.39 -9.72
N PRO A 39 -11.06 -19.22 -10.16
CA PRO A 39 -11.80 -18.30 -9.30
C PRO A 39 -13.05 -18.89 -8.65
N THR A 40 -13.55 -20.02 -9.15
CA THR A 40 -14.67 -20.77 -8.59
C THR A 40 -14.26 -21.86 -7.61
N ALA A 41 -12.94 -22.02 -7.36
CA ALA A 41 -12.38 -23.04 -6.47
C ALA A 41 -11.04 -22.56 -5.88
N ILE A 42 -11.11 -21.54 -5.03
CA ILE A 42 -9.95 -21.00 -4.31
C ILE A 42 -9.45 -22.05 -3.30
N VAL A 43 -8.15 -22.26 -3.23
CA VAL A 43 -7.52 -23.29 -2.39
C VAL A 43 -6.36 -22.68 -1.60
N ALA A 44 -6.39 -22.84 -0.27
CA ALA A 44 -5.24 -22.52 0.58
C ALA A 44 -4.05 -23.43 0.23
N LYS A 45 -2.85 -22.87 0.19
CA LYS A 45 -1.60 -23.60 -0.13
C LYS A 45 -0.70 -23.73 1.07
N ASP A 46 -0.38 -22.61 1.69
CA ASP A 46 0.46 -22.55 2.87
C ASP A 46 0.08 -21.36 3.74
N ALA A 47 0.36 -21.45 5.03
CA ALA A 47 0.08 -20.39 5.98
C ALA A 47 1.10 -20.43 7.12
N GLU A 48 1.58 -19.25 7.50
CA GLU A 48 2.51 -19.09 8.62
C GLU A 48 1.99 -18.01 9.57
N THR A 49 2.25 -18.23 10.85
CA THR A 49 1.83 -17.32 11.93
C THR A 49 3.01 -16.97 12.82
N ASP A 50 2.90 -15.84 13.48
CA ASP A 50 3.87 -15.36 14.45
C ASP A 50 4.20 -16.44 15.51
N GLY A 51 5.49 -16.65 15.78
CA GLY A 51 5.98 -17.70 16.67
C GLY A 51 5.97 -19.13 16.10
N GLY A 52 5.58 -19.30 14.82
CA GLY A 52 5.53 -20.62 14.14
C GLY A 52 6.62 -20.76 13.08
N ASN A 53 7.19 -21.96 12.92
CA ASN A 53 8.08 -22.36 11.83
C ASN A 53 9.26 -21.39 11.52
N GLY A 54 9.69 -20.60 12.50
CA GLY A 54 10.76 -19.62 12.33
C GLY A 54 10.28 -18.21 11.98
N PHE A 55 8.99 -17.96 11.97
CA PHE A 55 8.41 -16.62 11.82
C PHE A 55 8.18 -16.01 13.21
N ASP A 56 8.97 -15.00 13.57
CA ASP A 56 8.96 -14.43 14.91
C ASP A 56 8.46 -12.97 14.96
N GLN A 57 8.13 -12.37 13.80
CA GLN A 57 7.79 -10.95 13.68
C GLN A 57 6.57 -10.69 12.75
N LEU A 58 5.63 -11.64 12.68
CA LEU A 58 4.37 -11.45 11.95
C LEU A 58 3.22 -10.92 12.83
N LYS A 59 3.51 -10.54 14.08
CA LYS A 59 2.47 -10.09 14.98
C LYS A 59 1.82 -8.80 14.48
N GLY A 60 0.52 -8.88 14.21
CA GLY A 60 -0.21 -7.79 13.58
C GLY A 60 0.10 -7.64 12.08
N ALA A 61 0.33 -8.75 11.36
CA ALA A 61 0.58 -8.71 9.91
C ALA A 61 -0.49 -7.86 9.20
N PHE A 62 -0.07 -6.80 8.48
CA PHE A 62 -0.99 -5.80 7.94
C PHE A 62 -0.80 -5.57 6.44
N GLY A 63 0.21 -4.82 6.03
CA GLY A 63 0.53 -4.59 4.62
C GLY A 63 1.31 -5.76 4.02
N VAL A 64 1.07 -6.06 2.76
CA VAL A 64 1.85 -7.05 2.02
C VAL A 64 2.06 -6.63 0.58
N ALA A 65 3.31 -6.63 0.12
CA ALA A 65 3.65 -6.41 -1.27
C ALA A 65 4.55 -7.55 -1.80
N THR A 66 4.35 -7.93 -3.05
CA THR A 66 5.18 -8.97 -3.69
C THR A 66 6.22 -8.36 -4.59
N PHE A 67 7.39 -9.01 -4.68
CA PHE A 67 8.47 -8.53 -5.52
C PHE A 67 9.27 -9.67 -6.20
N THR A 68 10.07 -9.27 -7.16
CA THR A 68 11.06 -10.12 -7.83
C THR A 68 12.41 -9.43 -7.79
N ILE A 69 13.50 -10.19 -7.89
CA ILE A 69 14.85 -9.63 -7.94
C ILE A 69 15.50 -9.87 -9.30
N SER A 70 16.21 -8.88 -9.81
CA SER A 70 16.83 -8.95 -11.13
C SER A 70 17.92 -10.01 -11.25
N SER A 71 18.59 -10.32 -10.15
CA SER A 71 19.65 -11.35 -10.09
C SER A 71 19.12 -12.77 -10.17
N ASN A 72 17.82 -12.99 -9.85
CA ASN A 72 17.18 -14.30 -9.91
C ASN A 72 15.71 -14.15 -10.38
N SER A 73 15.50 -14.31 -11.67
CA SER A 73 14.17 -14.16 -12.29
C SER A 73 13.12 -15.20 -11.87
N THR A 74 13.55 -16.27 -11.18
CA THR A 74 12.62 -17.28 -10.63
C THR A 74 12.23 -17.00 -9.20
N TYR A 75 12.97 -16.16 -8.49
CA TYR A 75 12.65 -15.77 -7.12
C TYR A 75 11.33 -14.97 -7.07
N ARG A 76 10.54 -15.28 -6.07
CA ARG A 76 9.35 -14.54 -5.71
C ARG A 76 9.41 -14.27 -4.23
N GLY A 77 9.42 -13.00 -3.86
CA GLY A 77 9.41 -12.54 -2.47
C GLY A 77 8.11 -11.83 -2.13
N ALA A 78 7.81 -11.80 -0.85
CA ALA A 78 6.86 -10.88 -0.26
C ALA A 78 7.53 -10.13 0.89
N ILE A 79 7.17 -8.86 1.06
CA ILE A 79 7.46 -8.08 2.25
C ILE A 79 6.15 -7.89 3.00
N VAL A 80 6.17 -8.11 4.30
CA VAL A 80 4.99 -8.03 5.18
C VAL A 80 5.31 -7.10 6.33
N THR A 81 4.41 -6.19 6.65
CA THR A 81 4.50 -5.31 7.82
C THR A 81 3.85 -5.97 9.03
N GLY A 82 4.50 -5.87 10.19
CA GLY A 82 3.98 -6.35 11.47
C GLY A 82 3.71 -5.19 12.42
N THR A 83 2.48 -4.70 12.45
CA THR A 83 2.11 -3.47 13.19
C THR A 83 2.36 -3.56 14.70
N THR A 84 2.16 -4.72 15.29
CA THR A 84 2.38 -4.95 16.73
C THR A 84 3.81 -5.42 17.04
N ALA A 85 4.51 -5.90 16.02
CA ALA A 85 5.90 -6.31 16.10
C ALA A 85 6.87 -5.17 15.80
N ASP A 86 6.36 -4.04 15.28
CA ASP A 86 7.15 -2.90 14.80
C ASP A 86 8.24 -3.36 13.82
N SER A 87 7.82 -4.09 12.78
CA SER A 87 8.75 -4.85 11.94
C SER A 87 8.32 -4.96 10.49
N ILE A 88 9.28 -5.33 9.65
CA ILE A 88 9.05 -5.88 8.31
C ILE A 88 9.67 -7.28 8.23
N THR A 89 8.98 -8.18 7.54
CA THR A 89 9.43 -9.56 7.31
C THR A 89 9.53 -9.84 5.82
N ILE A 90 10.67 -10.34 5.36
CA ILE A 90 10.86 -10.82 3.99
C ILE A 90 10.58 -12.32 3.94
N ILE A 91 9.70 -12.74 3.05
CA ILE A 91 9.26 -14.13 2.90
C ILE A 91 9.58 -14.62 1.49
N ASP A 92 10.21 -15.77 1.37
CA ASP A 92 10.31 -16.50 0.10
C ASP A 92 8.99 -17.23 -0.18
N ILE A 93 8.33 -16.83 -1.24
CA ILE A 93 7.07 -17.40 -1.73
C ILE A 93 7.24 -18.09 -3.10
N THR A 94 8.47 -18.38 -3.49
CA THR A 94 8.80 -19.07 -4.76
C THR A 94 8.11 -20.43 -4.85
N ASN A 95 8.07 -21.14 -3.74
CA ASN A 95 7.26 -22.35 -3.60
C ASN A 95 6.00 -22.05 -2.76
N PRO A 96 4.82 -21.91 -3.39
CA PRO A 96 3.60 -21.52 -2.68
C PRO A 96 3.05 -22.57 -1.70
N THR A 97 3.68 -23.73 -1.58
CA THR A 97 3.33 -24.80 -0.63
C THR A 97 4.37 -25.00 0.46
N ALA A 98 5.39 -24.16 0.51
CA ALA A 98 6.45 -24.18 1.52
C ALA A 98 7.14 -22.82 1.54
N ILE A 99 6.47 -21.83 2.13
CA ILE A 99 7.02 -20.48 2.32
C ILE A 99 7.95 -20.47 3.55
N PHE A 100 8.93 -19.57 3.55
CA PHE A 100 9.83 -19.41 4.69
C PHE A 100 10.33 -17.98 4.83
N GLU A 101 10.66 -17.58 6.06
CA GLU A 101 11.24 -16.30 6.38
C GLU A 101 12.68 -16.20 5.88
N HIS A 102 13.00 -15.09 5.24
CA HIS A 102 14.35 -14.81 4.73
C HIS A 102 15.10 -13.82 5.60
N ASP A 103 14.44 -12.72 6.00
CA ASP A 103 15.03 -11.66 6.80
C ASP A 103 13.94 -10.91 7.56
N VAL A 104 14.32 -10.29 8.66
CA VAL A 104 13.46 -9.50 9.53
C VAL A 104 14.20 -8.26 10.00
N GLU A 105 13.56 -7.10 9.86
CA GLU A 105 14.05 -5.85 10.43
C GLU A 105 12.99 -5.25 11.37
N VAL A 106 13.48 -4.67 12.46
CA VAL A 106 12.62 -4.08 13.50
C VAL A 106 12.98 -2.61 13.72
N ASP A 107 12.02 -1.86 14.24
CA ASP A 107 12.17 -0.46 14.55
C ASP A 107 13.34 -0.21 15.52
N ASP A 108 13.96 0.97 15.43
CA ASP A 108 15.11 1.40 16.22
C ASP A 108 16.36 0.49 16.13
N ALA A 109 16.41 -0.43 15.16
CA ALA A 109 17.56 -1.29 14.91
C ALA A 109 18.16 -1.04 13.53
N ASN A 110 19.48 -1.20 13.34
CA ASN A 110 20.16 -1.20 12.05
C ASN A 110 19.84 0.00 11.12
N SER A 111 19.53 1.18 11.69
CA SER A 111 19.10 2.39 10.97
C SER A 111 17.66 2.32 10.41
N PHE A 112 16.85 1.40 10.86
CA PHE A 112 15.42 1.43 10.66
C PHE A 112 14.80 2.29 11.77
N THR A 113 14.32 3.48 11.42
CA THR A 113 13.86 4.51 12.37
C THR A 113 12.40 4.89 12.20
N GLU A 114 11.74 4.35 11.20
CA GLU A 114 10.35 4.62 10.87
C GLU A 114 9.61 3.29 10.57
N LEU A 115 9.74 2.33 11.48
CA LEU A 115 8.99 1.05 11.45
C LEU A 115 8.09 0.87 12.68
N ALA A 116 7.84 1.91 13.46
CA ALA A 116 6.87 1.85 14.54
C ALA A 116 5.45 1.79 13.96
N ASP A 117 4.68 0.76 14.31
CA ASP A 117 3.35 0.46 13.77
C ASP A 117 3.30 0.56 12.22
N PRO A 118 4.15 -0.23 11.49
CA PRO A 118 4.22 -0.15 10.04
C PRO A 118 2.92 -0.67 9.40
N ARG A 119 2.39 0.06 8.45
CA ARG A 119 1.08 -0.15 7.80
C ARG A 119 1.24 -0.58 6.34
N GLY A 120 0.91 0.30 5.41
CA GLY A 120 1.03 0.06 3.98
C GLY A 120 2.47 -0.11 3.53
N VAL A 121 2.66 -0.90 2.49
CA VAL A 121 3.97 -1.13 1.86
C VAL A 121 3.80 -1.32 0.37
N ASP A 122 4.67 -0.69 -0.41
CA ASP A 122 4.77 -0.97 -1.84
C ASP A 122 6.22 -1.21 -2.27
N THR A 123 6.38 -1.90 -3.40
CA THR A 123 7.69 -2.32 -3.93
C THR A 123 7.92 -1.77 -5.34
N PHE A 124 9.12 -1.29 -5.59
CA PHE A 124 9.49 -0.70 -6.87
C PHE A 124 10.93 -1.06 -7.27
N THR A 125 11.29 -0.76 -8.53
CA THR A 125 12.63 -1.04 -9.04
C THR A 125 13.28 0.23 -9.60
N ILE A 126 14.57 0.43 -9.27
CA ILE A 126 15.41 1.43 -9.91
C ILE A 126 16.66 0.73 -10.47
N GLY A 127 16.78 0.76 -11.79
CA GLY A 127 17.83 0.02 -12.48
C GLY A 127 17.69 -1.49 -12.31
N SER A 128 18.63 -2.12 -11.62
CA SER A 128 18.63 -3.55 -11.30
C SER A 128 18.23 -3.85 -9.86
N ASN A 129 18.02 -2.84 -9.05
CA ASN A 129 17.75 -2.99 -7.64
C ASN A 129 16.26 -2.92 -7.35
N THR A 130 15.83 -3.68 -6.36
CA THR A 130 14.45 -3.72 -5.86
C THR A 130 14.41 -3.07 -4.49
N TYR A 131 13.45 -2.20 -4.30
CA TYR A 131 13.23 -1.42 -3.07
C TYR A 131 11.81 -1.61 -2.57
N ALA A 132 11.59 -1.29 -1.30
CA ALA A 132 10.28 -1.10 -0.74
C ALA A 132 10.21 0.23 0.01
N ILE A 133 9.02 0.83 0.05
CA ILE A 133 8.67 1.96 0.90
C ILE A 133 7.54 1.54 1.82
N ILE A 134 7.68 1.85 3.10
CA ILE A 134 6.76 1.46 4.17
C ILE A 134 6.21 2.72 4.81
N ALA A 135 4.89 2.82 4.95
CA ALA A 135 4.23 3.84 5.75
C ALA A 135 4.13 3.38 7.20
N SER A 136 4.37 4.27 8.17
CA SER A 136 4.28 3.98 9.60
C SER A 136 3.39 4.97 10.33
N ASN A 137 2.60 4.46 11.29
CA ASN A 137 1.59 5.21 12.04
C ASN A 137 1.73 4.99 13.55
N PRO A 138 2.81 5.44 14.20
CA PRO A 138 2.95 5.29 15.64
C PRO A 138 1.91 6.11 16.42
N ASP A 139 1.26 5.48 17.39
CA ASP A 139 0.14 6.06 18.19
C ASP A 139 0.44 7.38 18.90
N ALA A 140 1.69 7.78 19.07
CA ALA A 140 2.05 8.84 20.01
C ALA A 140 2.73 10.06 19.39
N THR A 141 3.34 9.98 18.25
CA THR A 141 4.14 11.09 17.71
C THR A 141 4.36 10.96 16.21
N GLY A 142 3.55 11.67 15.44
CA GLY A 142 3.79 11.79 14.02
C GLY A 142 3.67 10.44 13.30
N GLY A 143 4.06 10.42 12.08
CA GLY A 143 4.18 9.23 11.27
C GLY A 143 5.36 9.41 10.34
N GLY A 144 5.58 8.45 9.47
CA GLY A 144 6.71 8.54 8.57
C GLY A 144 6.70 7.50 7.47
N VAL A 145 7.79 7.48 6.74
CA VAL A 145 8.07 6.44 5.76
C VAL A 145 9.49 5.92 5.91
N GLN A 146 9.66 4.61 5.80
CA GLN A 146 10.96 3.95 5.71
C GLN A 146 11.17 3.42 4.30
N LEU A 147 12.30 3.75 3.68
CA LEU A 147 12.71 3.20 2.40
C LEU A 147 13.84 2.20 2.59
N VAL A 148 13.72 1.02 1.98
CA VAL A 148 14.63 -0.11 2.16
C VAL A 148 15.04 -0.72 0.82
N ASP A 149 16.26 -1.26 0.76
CA ASP A 149 16.77 -2.07 -0.35
C ASP A 149 16.55 -3.56 -0.04
N ILE A 150 15.74 -4.22 -0.86
CA ILE A 150 15.39 -5.64 -0.77
C ILE A 150 15.96 -6.44 -1.95
N SER A 151 17.00 -5.91 -2.63
CA SER A 151 17.65 -6.59 -3.76
C SER A 151 18.32 -7.90 -3.36
N ASP A 152 18.80 -8.00 -2.12
CA ASP A 152 19.21 -9.24 -1.47
C ASP A 152 18.18 -9.56 -0.36
N PRO A 153 17.27 -10.52 -0.59
CA PRO A 153 16.21 -10.83 0.36
C PRO A 153 16.68 -11.34 1.72
N SER A 154 17.94 -11.77 1.82
CA SER A 154 18.56 -12.25 3.08
C SER A 154 19.39 -11.18 3.80
N ASN A 155 19.36 -9.94 3.30
CA ASN A 155 20.04 -8.81 3.91
C ASN A 155 19.37 -7.50 3.49
N VAL A 156 18.28 -7.17 4.14
CA VAL A 156 17.55 -5.90 3.93
C VAL A 156 18.36 -4.74 4.47
N VAL A 157 18.42 -3.65 3.72
CA VAL A 157 19.23 -2.48 4.09
C VAL A 157 18.36 -1.22 4.10
N ALA A 158 18.32 -0.53 5.24
CA ALA A 158 17.71 0.79 5.33
C ALA A 158 18.45 1.78 4.39
N LYS A 159 17.69 2.55 3.64
CA LYS A 159 18.23 3.52 2.68
C LYS A 159 18.04 4.95 3.13
N ASP A 160 16.81 5.34 3.39
CA ASP A 160 16.43 6.64 3.89
C ASP A 160 15.10 6.55 4.63
N ALA A 161 14.79 7.57 5.40
CA ALA A 161 13.54 7.66 6.14
C ALA A 161 13.09 9.12 6.23
N ALA A 162 11.79 9.33 6.36
CA ALA A 162 11.22 10.65 6.59
C ALA A 162 10.19 10.60 7.71
N THR A 163 10.31 11.55 8.62
CA THR A 163 9.41 11.76 9.76
C THR A 163 8.54 12.98 9.50
N ASP A 164 7.29 12.95 9.89
CA ASP A 164 6.40 14.10 9.81
C ASP A 164 6.96 15.33 10.54
N GLY A 165 6.72 16.52 9.98
CA GLY A 165 7.22 17.80 10.50
C GLY A 165 8.72 18.04 10.30
N VAL A 166 9.48 17.12 9.71
CA VAL A 166 10.94 17.22 9.52
C VAL A 166 11.29 17.32 8.03
N GLY A 167 12.24 18.18 7.69
CA GLY A 167 12.80 18.25 6.33
C GLY A 167 11.84 18.67 5.21
N GLY A 168 10.65 19.15 5.56
CA GLY A 168 9.61 19.55 4.59
C GLY A 168 8.54 18.47 4.35
N PHE A 169 8.64 17.34 5.03
CA PHE A 169 7.55 16.34 5.11
C PHE A 169 6.53 16.84 6.12
N THR A 170 5.32 17.13 5.67
CA THR A 170 4.29 17.82 6.47
C THR A 170 2.94 17.10 6.46
N HIS A 171 2.84 15.98 5.77
CA HIS A 171 1.62 15.17 5.65
C HIS A 171 1.97 13.69 5.76
N LEU A 172 2.70 13.34 6.83
CA LEU A 172 3.01 11.96 7.19
C LEU A 172 2.50 11.59 8.59
N ASP A 173 1.87 12.52 9.33
CA ASP A 173 1.25 12.19 10.61
C ASP A 173 0.13 11.16 10.41
N GLY A 174 0.30 9.99 10.99
CA GLY A 174 -0.60 8.88 10.77
C GLY A 174 -0.55 8.31 9.34
N ALA A 175 0.63 8.11 8.77
CA ALA A 175 0.78 7.50 7.45
C ALA A 175 0.25 6.07 7.45
N LEU A 176 -0.81 5.80 6.65
CA LEU A 176 -1.53 4.54 6.64
C LEU A 176 -1.21 3.67 5.43
N ASP A 177 -1.10 4.29 4.25
CA ASP A 177 -0.90 3.56 3.01
C ASP A 177 0.02 4.32 2.07
N VAL A 178 0.69 3.59 1.19
CA VAL A 178 1.64 4.14 0.23
C VAL A 178 1.56 3.37 -1.08
N ASP A 179 1.57 4.10 -2.20
CA ASP A 179 1.71 3.50 -3.53
C ASP A 179 2.79 4.24 -4.33
N THR A 180 3.47 3.54 -5.22
CA THR A 180 4.56 4.07 -6.02
C THR A 180 4.17 4.23 -7.49
N PHE A 181 4.67 5.28 -8.12
CA PHE A 181 4.40 5.53 -9.53
C PHE A 181 5.62 6.12 -10.24
N THR A 182 5.63 6.03 -11.58
CA THR A 182 6.72 6.55 -12.38
C THR A 182 6.24 7.59 -13.39
N ILE A 183 7.02 8.67 -13.55
CA ILE A 183 6.83 9.66 -14.60
C ILE A 183 8.17 9.85 -15.32
N GLY A 184 8.21 9.44 -16.57
CA GLY A 184 9.46 9.42 -17.34
C GLY A 184 10.43 8.40 -16.78
N SER A 185 11.56 8.86 -16.24
CA SER A 185 12.57 8.02 -15.59
C SER A 185 12.62 8.18 -14.07
N SER A 186 11.76 9.00 -13.50
CA SER A 186 11.72 9.28 -12.08
C SER A 186 10.64 8.44 -11.39
N THR A 187 10.92 8.04 -10.15
CA THR A 187 10.01 7.24 -9.31
C THR A 187 9.56 8.09 -8.13
N TYR A 188 8.29 8.02 -7.83
CA TYR A 188 7.63 8.78 -6.78
C TYR A 188 6.78 7.86 -5.92
N ALA A 189 6.47 8.31 -4.72
CA ALA A 189 5.47 7.72 -3.85
C ALA A 189 4.37 8.74 -3.53
N ILE A 190 3.16 8.25 -3.32
CA ILE A 190 2.07 8.97 -2.69
C ILE A 190 1.73 8.26 -1.38
N VAL A 191 1.63 9.03 -0.31
CA VAL A 191 1.32 8.54 1.04
C VAL A 191 0.01 9.13 1.50
N GLY A 192 -0.91 8.28 1.96
CA GLY A 192 -2.15 8.70 2.62
C GLY A 192 -1.93 8.84 4.13
N SER A 193 -2.45 9.92 4.71
CA SER A 193 -2.19 10.38 6.07
C SER A 193 -3.49 10.62 6.83
N GLU A 194 -3.72 9.87 7.90
CA GLU A 194 -4.92 9.99 8.72
C GLU A 194 -4.89 11.26 9.57
N GLY A 195 -3.76 11.52 10.24
CA GLY A 195 -3.59 12.64 11.16
C GLY A 195 -3.61 14.00 10.47
N ASP A 196 -2.90 14.11 9.34
CA ASP A 196 -2.87 15.34 8.54
C ASP A 196 -4.06 15.51 7.61
N LYS A 197 -4.90 14.49 7.50
CA LYS A 197 -6.08 14.48 6.62
C LYS A 197 -5.72 14.85 5.19
N GLY A 198 -4.81 14.08 4.61
CA GLY A 198 -4.31 14.45 3.30
C GLY A 198 -3.33 13.45 2.70
N VAL A 199 -2.61 13.91 1.70
CA VAL A 199 -1.59 13.11 1.01
C VAL A 199 -0.29 13.88 0.85
N GLN A 200 0.83 13.14 0.87
CA GLN A 200 2.18 13.65 0.55
C GLN A 200 2.73 12.95 -0.69
N ILE A 201 3.23 13.74 -1.64
CA ILE A 201 4.05 13.22 -2.75
C ILE A 201 5.53 13.29 -2.36
N ILE A 202 6.25 12.22 -2.64
CA ILE A 202 7.68 12.06 -2.33
C ILE A 202 8.42 11.65 -3.61
N ASP A 203 9.54 12.32 -3.93
CA ASP A 203 10.48 11.84 -4.95
C ASP A 203 11.41 10.81 -4.30
N ILE A 204 11.34 9.57 -4.79
CA ILE A 204 12.14 8.43 -4.34
C ILE A 204 13.09 7.93 -5.44
N SER A 205 13.38 8.77 -6.44
CA SER A 205 14.28 8.44 -7.55
C SER A 205 15.72 8.18 -7.11
N ASP A 206 16.15 8.82 -6.03
CA ASP A 206 17.39 8.49 -5.30
C ASP A 206 17.02 7.85 -3.96
N PRO A 207 17.12 6.52 -3.82
CA PRO A 207 16.73 5.83 -2.59
C PRO A 207 17.54 6.21 -1.34
N ALA A 208 18.65 6.90 -1.49
CA ALA A 208 19.48 7.38 -0.38
C ALA A 208 19.20 8.85 -0.02
N ASN A 209 18.26 9.51 -0.72
CA ASN A 209 17.91 10.90 -0.46
C ASN A 209 16.50 11.19 -0.99
N ILE A 210 15.48 10.81 -0.23
CA ILE A 210 14.08 11.07 -0.57
C ILE A 210 13.72 12.53 -0.35
N ILE A 211 12.87 13.09 -1.21
CA ILE A 211 12.57 14.53 -1.23
C ILE A 211 11.06 14.76 -1.18
N PRO A 212 10.53 15.55 -0.21
CA PRO A 212 9.13 15.94 -0.22
C PRO A 212 8.84 16.85 -1.40
N LEU A 213 7.71 16.64 -2.06
CA LEU A 213 7.25 17.49 -3.15
C LEU A 213 5.98 18.21 -2.75
N ASP A 214 4.83 17.82 -3.28
CA ASP A 214 3.57 18.51 -3.05
C ASP A 214 2.69 17.75 -2.06
N THR A 215 1.70 18.47 -1.50
CA THR A 215 0.72 17.92 -0.56
C THR A 215 -0.69 18.36 -0.94
N ALA A 216 -1.66 17.60 -0.51
CA ALA A 216 -3.06 18.03 -0.52
C ALA A 216 -3.69 17.76 0.84
N THR A 217 -4.46 18.72 1.32
CA THR A 217 -5.18 18.66 2.59
C THR A 217 -6.68 18.68 2.31
N ASP A 218 -7.43 17.98 3.11
CA ASP A 218 -8.88 17.93 3.08
C ASP A 218 -9.51 19.33 3.20
N GLU A 219 -10.64 19.53 2.49
CA GLU A 219 -11.35 20.79 2.39
C GLU A 219 -10.55 21.97 1.78
N GLU A 220 -9.35 21.72 1.23
CA GLU A 220 -8.54 22.75 0.57
C GLU A 220 -8.45 22.50 -0.95
N ASN A 221 -8.51 23.55 -1.77
CA ASN A 221 -8.29 23.51 -3.22
C ASN A 221 -9.14 22.46 -3.97
N ASN A 222 -10.38 22.22 -3.54
CA ASN A 222 -11.34 21.21 -4.00
C ASN A 222 -10.89 19.75 -3.75
N PHE A 223 -10.03 19.53 -2.79
CA PHE A 223 -9.83 18.23 -2.20
C PHE A 223 -10.88 18.05 -1.10
N ASP A 224 -12.01 17.45 -1.43
CA ASP A 224 -13.20 17.42 -0.58
C ASP A 224 -13.37 16.05 0.11
N GLU A 225 -12.53 15.08 -0.21
CA GLU A 225 -12.59 13.70 0.27
C GLU A 225 -11.17 13.21 0.58
N LEU A 226 -10.50 13.81 1.56
CA LEU A 226 -9.20 13.39 2.09
C LEU A 226 -9.20 13.25 3.62
N GLY A 227 -10.33 13.40 4.27
CA GLY A 227 -10.47 13.23 5.71
C GLY A 227 -10.11 11.81 6.15
N ASN A 228 -9.02 11.66 6.91
CA ASN A 228 -8.43 10.37 7.24
C ASN A 228 -8.12 9.54 5.98
N ALA A 229 -7.22 10.06 5.12
CA ALA A 229 -6.77 9.37 3.91
C ALA A 229 -6.12 8.02 4.28
N SER A 230 -6.81 6.92 4.00
CA SER A 230 -6.51 5.60 4.55
C SER A 230 -5.99 4.59 3.54
N GLY A 231 -6.40 4.67 2.29
CA GLY A 231 -5.93 3.80 1.21
C GLY A 231 -5.60 4.61 -0.02
N VAL A 232 -4.54 4.28 -0.72
CA VAL A 232 -4.13 4.93 -1.97
C VAL A 232 -3.80 3.89 -3.04
N ASP A 233 -4.12 4.20 -4.29
CA ASP A 233 -3.67 3.43 -5.45
C ASP A 233 -3.50 4.36 -6.65
N THR A 234 -2.58 4.05 -7.54
CA THR A 234 -2.27 4.90 -8.69
C THR A 234 -2.53 4.21 -10.03
N PHE A 235 -2.82 4.98 -11.04
CA PHE A 235 -2.98 4.44 -12.38
C PHE A 235 -2.62 5.46 -13.47
N THR A 236 -2.22 4.93 -14.60
CA THR A 236 -1.96 5.75 -15.80
C THR A 236 -3.11 5.64 -16.78
N CYS A 237 -3.59 6.78 -17.25
CA CYS A 237 -4.61 6.85 -18.28
C CYS A 237 -4.19 7.80 -19.42
N GLY A 238 -3.86 7.22 -20.55
CA GLY A 238 -3.29 7.96 -21.67
C GLY A 238 -1.88 8.46 -21.39
N LYS A 239 -1.72 9.75 -21.14
CA LYS A 239 -0.44 10.38 -20.81
C LYS A 239 -0.42 10.95 -19.39
N ARG A 240 -1.47 10.72 -18.64
CA ARG A 240 -1.62 11.25 -17.29
C ARG A 240 -1.56 10.13 -16.26
N THR A 241 -1.03 10.46 -15.11
CA THR A 241 -1.01 9.62 -13.94
C THR A 241 -1.96 10.18 -12.88
N TYR A 242 -2.75 9.32 -12.30
CA TYR A 242 -3.75 9.67 -11.31
C TYR A 242 -3.55 8.83 -10.05
N ALA A 243 -3.97 9.38 -8.92
CA ALA A 243 -4.16 8.64 -7.68
C ALA A 243 -5.65 8.62 -7.32
N VAL A 244 -6.08 7.55 -6.70
CA VAL A 244 -7.34 7.44 -5.99
C VAL A 244 -7.04 7.27 -4.51
N VAL A 245 -7.79 7.98 -3.66
CA VAL A 245 -7.59 8.00 -2.22
C VAL A 245 -8.90 7.68 -1.54
N ALA A 246 -8.88 6.73 -0.61
CA ALA A 246 -10.01 6.44 0.27
C ALA A 246 -9.98 7.41 1.46
N ALA A 247 -11.10 8.05 1.74
CA ALA A 247 -11.30 8.98 2.85
C ALA A 247 -12.27 8.38 3.88
N THR A 248 -11.71 7.86 4.97
CA THR A 248 -12.50 7.16 5.98
C THR A 248 -13.46 8.06 6.73
N ALA A 249 -13.08 9.32 6.99
CA ALA A 249 -13.90 10.27 7.74
C ALA A 249 -14.94 10.99 6.88
N ASP A 250 -14.74 11.03 5.55
CA ASP A 250 -15.64 11.69 4.61
C ASP A 250 -16.56 10.69 3.90
N ASP A 251 -16.38 9.39 4.17
CA ASP A 251 -17.17 8.33 3.54
C ASP A 251 -17.07 8.38 2.01
N GLY A 252 -15.87 8.60 1.49
CA GLY A 252 -15.70 8.92 0.10
C GLY A 252 -14.38 8.50 -0.55
N VAL A 253 -14.24 8.89 -1.82
CA VAL A 253 -13.05 8.64 -2.64
C VAL A 253 -12.67 9.91 -3.40
N GLN A 254 -11.41 10.33 -3.30
CA GLN A 254 -10.84 11.43 -4.05
C GLN A 254 -10.03 10.93 -5.27
N LEU A 255 -10.26 11.51 -6.44
CA LEU A 255 -9.42 11.34 -7.63
C LEU A 255 -8.50 12.55 -7.80
N ILE A 256 -7.20 12.30 -7.91
CA ILE A 256 -6.14 13.31 -7.99
C ILE A 256 -5.34 13.14 -9.28
N ASP A 257 -5.08 14.21 -10.02
CA ASP A 257 -4.08 14.23 -11.11
C ASP A 257 -2.70 14.47 -10.50
N ILE A 258 -1.84 13.47 -10.57
CA ILE A 258 -0.46 13.48 -10.08
C ILE A 258 0.56 13.48 -11.23
N SER A 259 0.14 13.87 -12.45
CA SER A 259 1.03 13.92 -13.61
C SER A 259 2.14 14.96 -13.49
N ASP A 260 1.98 15.96 -12.65
CA ASP A 260 3.03 16.87 -12.18
C ASP A 260 3.17 16.69 -10.66
N PRO A 261 4.15 15.90 -10.19
CA PRO A 261 4.29 15.57 -8.77
C PRO A 261 4.58 16.79 -7.87
N SER A 262 4.94 17.92 -8.45
CA SER A 262 5.15 19.19 -7.73
C SER A 262 3.93 20.12 -7.76
N ASN A 263 2.80 19.68 -8.37
CA ASN A 263 1.59 20.49 -8.50
C ASN A 263 0.38 19.60 -8.77
N ILE A 264 0.00 18.81 -7.75
CA ILE A 264 -1.11 17.87 -7.82
C ILE A 264 -2.46 18.60 -7.84
N LYS A 265 -3.49 17.98 -8.41
CA LYS A 265 -4.79 18.63 -8.60
C LYS A 265 -5.95 17.71 -8.31
N ALA A 266 -6.90 18.20 -7.54
CA ALA A 266 -8.19 17.54 -7.39
C ALA A 266 -8.90 17.47 -8.75
N ILE A 267 -9.43 16.29 -9.08
CA ILE A 267 -10.16 16.06 -10.34
C ILE A 267 -11.63 15.79 -10.07
N HIS A 268 -11.92 14.93 -9.13
CA HIS A 268 -13.28 14.51 -8.79
C HIS A 268 -13.32 13.82 -7.45
N SER A 269 -14.44 13.95 -6.75
CA SER A 269 -14.73 13.23 -5.52
C SER A 269 -16.06 12.51 -5.63
N VAL A 270 -16.23 11.46 -4.86
CA VAL A 270 -17.49 10.70 -4.70
C VAL A 270 -17.70 10.42 -3.23
N THR A 271 -18.87 10.75 -2.74
CA THR A 271 -19.29 10.59 -1.34
C THR A 271 -20.39 9.54 -1.22
N ASP A 272 -20.45 8.83 -0.12
CA ASP A 272 -21.54 7.92 0.18
C ASP A 272 -22.90 8.63 0.22
N GLY A 273 -23.95 7.92 -0.18
CA GLY A 273 -25.30 8.48 -0.24
C GLY A 273 -25.57 9.41 -1.41
N GLU A 274 -24.57 9.75 -2.23
CA GLU A 274 -24.71 10.65 -3.36
C GLU A 274 -24.67 9.93 -4.72
N ASN A 275 -25.44 10.44 -5.70
CA ASN A 275 -25.40 9.99 -7.11
C ASN A 275 -25.51 8.47 -7.33
N GLY A 276 -26.09 7.74 -6.38
CA GLY A 276 -26.25 6.29 -6.45
C GLY A 276 -25.04 5.50 -5.94
N VAL A 277 -24.12 6.15 -5.28
CA VAL A 277 -23.07 5.55 -4.47
C VAL A 277 -23.66 5.25 -3.09
N THR A 278 -23.52 4.03 -2.60
CA THR A 278 -24.17 3.57 -1.37
C THR A 278 -23.36 2.60 -0.52
N GLU A 279 -22.10 2.40 -0.88
CA GLU A 279 -21.23 1.40 -0.25
C GLU A 279 -19.86 2.01 0.06
N LEU A 280 -19.83 3.27 0.53
CA LEU A 280 -18.60 3.97 0.89
C LEU A 280 -18.56 4.45 2.36
N ASP A 281 -19.56 4.12 3.19
CA ASP A 281 -19.53 4.50 4.62
C ASP A 281 -18.28 3.86 5.29
N ASN A 282 -17.41 4.70 5.83
CA ASN A 282 -16.10 4.35 6.37
C ASN A 282 -15.20 3.68 5.30
N THR A 283 -14.97 4.37 4.19
CA THR A 283 -14.12 3.87 3.08
C THR A 283 -12.66 3.75 3.51
N ARG A 284 -12.09 2.54 3.40
CA ARG A 284 -10.72 2.27 3.88
C ARG A 284 -9.72 1.88 2.81
N ILE A 285 -10.12 1.08 1.87
CA ILE A 285 -9.22 0.52 0.84
C ILE A 285 -9.77 0.91 -0.53
N VAL A 286 -8.88 1.33 -1.39
CA VAL A 286 -9.14 1.50 -2.82
C VAL A 286 -8.17 0.64 -3.61
N HIS A 287 -8.65 0.10 -4.72
CA HIS A 287 -7.81 -0.61 -5.67
C HIS A 287 -8.25 -0.30 -7.10
N VAL A 288 -7.28 -0.13 -7.99
CA VAL A 288 -7.54 0.15 -9.40
C VAL A 288 -7.34 -1.09 -10.26
N ALA A 289 -8.36 -1.45 -11.02
CA ALA A 289 -8.33 -2.57 -11.93
C ALA A 289 -8.67 -2.17 -13.37
N THR A 290 -7.95 -2.72 -14.33
CA THR A 290 -8.28 -2.56 -15.75
C THR A 290 -8.93 -3.82 -16.29
N VAL A 291 -10.19 -3.69 -16.69
CA VAL A 291 -10.97 -4.80 -17.25
C VAL A 291 -11.42 -4.43 -18.66
N ASN A 292 -11.02 -5.21 -19.66
CA ASN A 292 -11.37 -5.00 -21.08
C ASN A 292 -11.07 -3.56 -21.57
N GLY A 293 -9.94 -2.97 -21.11
CA GLY A 293 -9.52 -1.62 -21.50
C GLY A 293 -10.31 -0.49 -20.83
N SER A 294 -11.12 -0.78 -19.84
CA SER A 294 -11.75 0.19 -18.95
C SER A 294 -11.13 0.13 -17.58
N THR A 295 -10.87 1.28 -16.97
CA THR A 295 -10.33 1.39 -15.61
C THR A 295 -11.48 1.51 -14.61
N TYR A 296 -11.39 0.76 -13.54
CA TYR A 296 -12.33 0.75 -12.43
C TYR A 296 -11.59 0.98 -11.12
N VAL A 297 -12.21 1.72 -10.23
CA VAL A 297 -11.83 1.82 -8.83
C VAL A 297 -12.75 0.91 -8.03
N ILE A 298 -12.18 0.07 -7.20
CA ILE A 298 -12.88 -0.81 -6.28
C ILE A 298 -12.62 -0.23 -4.89
N ALA A 299 -13.64 0.19 -4.20
CA ALA A 299 -13.55 0.77 -2.85
C ALA A 299 -14.37 -0.06 -1.86
N THR A 300 -13.90 -0.16 -0.62
CA THR A 300 -14.57 -0.92 0.44
C THR A 300 -15.18 0.04 1.45
N GLY A 301 -16.49 -0.10 1.76
CA GLY A 301 -17.15 0.57 2.86
C GLY A 301 -17.28 -0.38 4.06
N VAL A 302 -16.60 -0.05 5.15
CA VAL A 302 -16.54 -0.93 6.34
C VAL A 302 -17.86 -0.97 7.07
N ASN A 303 -18.56 0.16 7.18
CA ASN A 303 -19.83 0.20 7.89
C ASN A 303 -21.00 -0.32 7.04
N ASP A 304 -20.85 -0.30 5.72
CA ASP A 304 -21.83 -0.87 4.78
C ASP A 304 -21.66 -2.37 4.59
N ASP A 305 -20.57 -2.97 5.10
CA ASP A 305 -20.17 -4.35 4.79
C ASP A 305 -20.13 -4.60 3.27
N GLY A 306 -19.73 -3.58 2.50
CA GLY A 306 -19.91 -3.50 1.07
C GLY A 306 -18.66 -3.17 0.24
N VAL A 307 -18.85 -3.24 -1.08
CA VAL A 307 -17.84 -2.86 -2.08
C VAL A 307 -18.50 -2.01 -3.15
N GLN A 308 -18.01 -0.81 -3.34
CA GLN A 308 -18.40 0.08 -4.43
C GLN A 308 -17.46 -0.08 -5.61
N ILE A 309 -18.01 -0.23 -6.81
CA ILE A 309 -17.22 -0.20 -8.05
C ILE A 309 -17.54 1.08 -8.81
N LEU A 310 -16.51 1.91 -9.00
CA LEU A 310 -16.59 3.16 -9.74
C LEU A 310 -15.87 2.99 -11.07
N LYS A 311 -16.38 3.60 -12.14
CA LYS A 311 -15.69 3.59 -13.42
C LYS A 311 -14.90 4.86 -13.59
N ALA A 312 -13.57 4.76 -13.65
CA ALA A 312 -12.71 5.87 -14.01
C ALA A 312 -12.75 6.09 -15.54
N SER A 313 -13.16 7.27 -15.94
CA SER A 313 -13.12 7.67 -17.36
C SER A 313 -11.90 8.54 -17.58
N CYS A 314 -11.03 8.13 -18.51
CA CYS A 314 -9.92 8.97 -18.93
C CYS A 314 -10.46 10.27 -19.54
N PHE A 315 -10.22 11.38 -18.88
CA PHE A 315 -10.60 12.68 -19.42
C PHE A 315 -9.78 12.96 -20.68
N ARG A 316 -10.44 12.98 -21.84
CA ARG A 316 -9.86 13.47 -23.08
C ARG A 316 -10.02 14.99 -23.06
N HIS A 317 -8.93 15.69 -22.80
CA HIS A 317 -8.85 17.13 -23.09
C HIS A 317 -8.19 17.36 -24.44
#